data_c3a580010df9b73c158da0b56058f032
#
_entry.id   c3a580010df9b73c158da0b56058f032
#
_cell.length_a   1.000
_cell.length_b   1.000
_cell.length_c   1.000
_cell.angle_alpha   90.00
_cell.angle_beta   90.00
_cell.angle_gamma   90.00
#
_symmetry.space_group_name_H-M   'P 1'
#
loop_
_entity.id
_entity.type
_entity.pdbx_description
1 polymer ?
#
loop_
_entity_poly.entity_id
_entity_poly.type
_entity_poly.pdbx_seq_one_letter_code
_entity_poly.pdbx_strand_id
1 'polypeptide(L)' 'LTESARQEGKLDKVTSDLEDFFNVLRNGGEVKNILWSSTFEFGERKGIINDISSKRGYDKLTENFLVLALELDK' A
#
# COMPACT_ATOMS: atom_id res chain seq x y z
N LEU A 1 -19.43 18.64 -10.69
CA LEU A 1 -19.96 17.27 -10.79
C LEU A 1 -18.99 16.33 -11.45
N THR A 2 -18.33 16.77 -12.55
CA THR A 2 -17.31 15.95 -13.18
C THR A 2 -16.10 15.74 -12.30
N GLU A 3 -15.77 16.72 -11.51
CA GLU A 3 -14.64 16.58 -10.57
C GLU A 3 -14.96 15.55 -9.48
N SER A 4 -16.19 15.56 -9.00
CA SER A 4 -16.62 14.57 -8.01
C SER A 4 -16.51 13.15 -8.59
N ALA A 5 -16.91 12.97 -9.82
CA ALA A 5 -16.83 11.67 -10.47
C ALA A 5 -15.38 11.21 -10.60
N ARG A 6 -14.47 12.12 -10.90
CA ARG A 6 -13.05 11.79 -10.99
C ARG A 6 -12.50 11.39 -9.65
N GLN A 7 -12.85 12.14 -8.61
CA GLN A 7 -12.38 11.84 -7.26
C GLN A 7 -12.93 10.51 -6.78
N GLU A 8 -14.19 10.24 -7.09
CA GLU A 8 -14.78 8.97 -6.72
C GLU A 8 -14.09 7.80 -7.42
N GLY A 9 -13.73 7.99 -8.69
CA GLY A 9 -13.00 6.97 -9.42
C GLY A 9 -11.65 6.68 -8.81
N LYS A 10 -10.93 7.71 -8.40
CA LYS A 10 -9.63 7.54 -7.76
C LYS A 10 -9.77 6.89 -6.39
N LEU A 11 -10.78 7.30 -5.63
CA LEU A 11 -11.02 6.70 -4.33
C LEU A 11 -11.37 5.22 -4.47
N ASP A 12 -12.14 4.87 -5.48
CA ASP A 12 -12.45 3.46 -5.74
C ASP A 12 -11.20 2.68 -6.05
N LYS A 13 -10.32 3.24 -6.87
CA LYS A 13 -9.06 2.59 -7.21
C LYS A 13 -8.20 2.41 -5.97
N VAL A 14 -8.04 3.46 -5.18
CA VAL A 14 -7.24 3.39 -3.95
C VAL A 14 -7.84 2.38 -2.98
N THR A 15 -9.15 2.41 -2.80
CA THR A 15 -9.83 1.48 -1.91
C THR A 15 -9.61 0.04 -2.38
N SER A 16 -9.76 -0.20 -3.67
CA SER A 16 -9.54 -1.53 -4.23
C SER A 16 -8.10 -1.99 -4.01
N ASP A 17 -7.14 -1.09 -4.25
CA ASP A 17 -5.74 -1.41 -4.05
C ASP A 17 -5.44 -1.72 -2.59
N LEU A 18 -6.01 -0.95 -1.67
CA LEU A 18 -5.81 -1.19 -0.25
C LEU A 18 -6.38 -2.53 0.18
N GLU A 19 -7.56 -2.87 -0.33
CA GLU A 19 -8.16 -4.17 -0.04
C GLU A 19 -7.28 -5.30 -0.55
N ASP A 20 -6.73 -5.14 -1.75
CA ASP A 20 -5.82 -6.12 -2.31
C ASP A 20 -4.57 -6.25 -1.45
N PHE A 21 -4.03 -5.12 -0.99
CA PHE A 21 -2.86 -5.13 -0.13
C PHE A 21 -3.14 -5.86 1.19
N PHE A 22 -4.30 -5.59 1.79
CA PHE A 22 -4.67 -6.29 3.01
C PHE A 22 -4.82 -7.79 2.78
N ASN A 23 -5.35 -8.18 1.63
CA ASN A 23 -5.44 -9.60 1.30
C ASN A 23 -4.05 -10.24 1.16
N VAL A 24 -3.11 -9.50 0.58
CA VAL A 24 -1.73 -9.98 0.49
C VAL A 24 -1.16 -10.18 1.89
N LEU A 25 -1.42 -9.25 2.80
CA LEU A 25 -0.94 -9.37 4.17
C LEU A 25 -1.56 -10.56 4.90
N ARG A 26 -2.84 -10.80 4.65
CA ARG A 26 -3.54 -11.92 5.31
C ARG A 26 -3.08 -13.28 4.80
N ASN A 27 -2.83 -13.37 3.50
CA ASN A 27 -2.47 -14.63 2.87
C ASN A 27 -0.98 -14.88 2.86
N GLY A 28 -0.18 -13.83 2.83
CA GLY A 28 1.27 -13.96 2.84
C GLY A 28 1.85 -13.48 4.16
N GLY A 29 1.92 -14.34 5.15
CA GLY A 29 2.43 -13.97 6.46
C GLY A 29 3.83 -13.38 6.44
N GLU A 30 4.63 -13.77 5.44
CA GLU A 30 5.98 -13.25 5.33
C GLU A 30 6.00 -11.74 5.08
N VAL A 31 5.12 -11.25 4.21
CA VAL A 31 5.05 -9.82 3.91
C VAL A 31 4.70 -9.05 5.15
N LYS A 32 3.72 -9.52 5.90
CA LYS A 32 3.32 -8.87 7.15
C LYS A 32 4.47 -8.84 8.14
N ASN A 33 5.16 -9.96 8.29
CA ASN A 33 6.28 -10.04 9.21
C ASN A 33 7.39 -9.07 8.83
N ILE A 34 7.70 -8.96 7.56
CA ILE A 34 8.74 -8.06 7.08
C ILE A 34 8.36 -6.61 7.36
N LEU A 35 7.13 -6.24 7.02
CA LEU A 35 6.68 -4.86 7.14
C LEU A 35 6.60 -4.41 8.60
N TRP A 36 6.27 -5.31 9.51
CA TRP A 36 6.11 -4.97 10.92
C TRP A 36 7.26 -5.45 11.80
N SER A 37 8.30 -5.98 11.20
CA SER A 37 9.46 -6.41 11.94
C SER A 37 10.39 -5.23 12.24
N SER A 38 10.89 -5.16 13.45
CA SER A 38 11.86 -4.14 13.82
C SER A 38 13.25 -4.43 13.25
N THR A 39 13.44 -5.59 12.66
CA THR A 39 14.71 -5.99 12.06
C THR A 39 14.98 -5.22 10.77
N PHE A 40 13.93 -4.81 10.07
CA PHE A 40 14.06 -4.13 8.79
C PHE A 40 13.93 -2.62 8.95
N GLU A 41 14.77 -1.89 8.24
CA GLU A 41 14.73 -0.44 8.26
C GLU A 41 13.58 0.07 7.38
N PHE A 42 13.21 1.35 7.58
CA PHE A 42 12.14 1.97 6.83
C PHE A 42 12.36 1.87 5.31
N GLY A 43 13.61 2.10 4.88
CA GLY A 43 13.93 2.03 3.46
C GLY A 43 13.64 0.66 2.86
N GLU A 44 13.91 -0.40 3.61
CA GLU A 44 13.62 -1.76 3.15
C GLU A 44 12.12 -2.00 3.05
N ARG A 45 11.38 -1.55 4.05
CA ARG A 45 9.91 -1.68 4.04
C ARG A 45 9.31 -0.91 2.87
N LYS A 46 9.83 0.29 2.64
CA LYS A 46 9.36 1.10 1.53
C LYS A 46 9.62 0.41 0.19
N GLY A 47 10.79 -0.23 0.06
CA GLY A 47 11.12 -0.97 -1.14
C GLY A 47 10.16 -2.13 -1.39
N ILE A 48 9.73 -2.81 -0.33
CA ILE A 48 8.77 -3.90 -0.45
C ILE A 48 7.43 -3.35 -0.95
N ILE A 49 6.99 -2.23 -0.40
CA ILE A 49 5.73 -1.62 -0.85
C ILE A 49 5.84 -1.21 -2.31
N ASN A 50 6.96 -0.61 -2.71
CA ASN A 50 7.19 -0.26 -4.10
C ASN A 50 7.12 -1.47 -5.02
N ASP A 51 7.74 -2.56 -4.60
CA ASP A 51 7.76 -3.79 -5.39
C ASP A 51 6.35 -4.36 -5.56
N ILE A 52 5.60 -4.43 -4.48
CA ILE A 52 4.22 -4.93 -4.51
C ILE A 52 3.37 -4.01 -5.38
N SER A 53 3.51 -2.71 -5.19
CA SER A 53 2.75 -1.72 -5.96
C SER A 53 3.00 -1.88 -7.46
N SER A 54 4.24 -2.06 -7.84
CA SER A 54 4.61 -2.24 -9.23
C SER A 54 4.06 -3.53 -9.81
N LYS A 55 4.17 -4.62 -9.05
CA LYS A 55 3.73 -5.93 -9.52
C LYS A 55 2.22 -6.02 -9.64
N ARG A 56 1.51 -5.41 -8.71
CA ARG A 56 0.06 -5.49 -8.67
C ARG A 56 -0.63 -4.30 -9.33
N GLY A 57 0.15 -3.33 -9.80
CA GLY A 57 -0.41 -2.20 -10.53
C GLY A 57 -1.20 -1.23 -9.67
N TYR A 58 -0.75 -0.98 -8.45
CA TYR A 58 -1.42 -0.01 -7.59
C TYR A 58 -1.23 1.40 -8.12
N ASP A 59 -2.20 2.26 -7.84
CA ASP A 59 -2.08 3.67 -8.16
C ASP A 59 -0.99 4.29 -7.27
N LYS A 60 -0.36 5.33 -7.80
CA LYS A 60 0.68 6.02 -7.06
C LYS A 60 0.15 6.58 -5.74
N LEU A 61 -1.10 7.04 -5.73
CA LEU A 61 -1.73 7.51 -4.50
C LEU A 61 -1.79 6.41 -3.45
N THR A 62 -2.10 5.17 -3.88
CA THR A 62 -2.15 4.03 -2.98
C THR A 62 -0.76 3.77 -2.41
N GLU A 63 0.24 3.78 -3.26
CA GLU A 63 1.62 3.56 -2.84
C GLU A 63 2.05 4.61 -1.82
N ASN A 64 1.78 5.87 -2.10
CA ASN A 64 2.10 6.96 -1.19
C ASN A 64 1.39 6.79 0.15
N PHE A 65 0.14 6.40 0.10
CA PHE A 65 -0.65 6.16 1.31
C PHE A 65 -0.03 5.06 2.17
N LEU A 66 0.39 3.97 1.54
CA LEU A 66 1.00 2.86 2.25
C LEU A 66 2.34 3.26 2.88
N VAL A 67 3.13 4.03 2.15
CA VAL A 67 4.41 4.51 2.68
C VAL A 67 4.17 5.43 3.87
N LEU A 68 3.17 6.30 3.77
CA LEU A 68 2.83 7.20 4.87
C LEU A 68 2.38 6.42 6.10
N ALA A 69 1.61 5.36 5.89
CA ALA A 69 1.17 4.53 7.00
C ALA A 69 2.36 3.89 7.73
N LEU A 70 3.40 3.51 7.00
CA LEU A 70 4.60 2.99 7.63
C LEU A 70 5.29 4.04 8.48
N GLU A 71 5.34 5.28 8.00
CA GLU A 71 5.96 6.35 8.76
C GLU A 71 5.21 6.64 10.06
N LEU A 72 3.88 6.58 9.98
CA LEU A 72 3.05 6.86 11.15
C LEU A 72 3.06 5.75 12.18
N ASP A 73 3.47 4.56 11.78
CA ASP A 73 3.45 3.39 12.64
C ASP A 73 4.73 3.25 13.48
N LYS A 74 5.36 4.32 13.79
CA LYS A 74 6.54 4.27 14.67
C LYS A 74 6.10 4.20 16.12
#